data_5ec3549076bc76f897beacf4e851b3f4
#
_entry.id   5ec3549076bc76f897beacf4e851b3f4
#
_cell.length_a   1.000
_cell.length_b   1.000
_cell.length_c   1.000
_cell.angle_alpha   90.00
_cell.angle_beta   90.00
_cell.angle_gamma   90.00
#
_symmetry.space_group_name_H-M   'P 1'
#
loop_
_entity.id
_entity.type
_entity.pdbx_description
1 polymer ?
#
loop_
_entity_poly.entity_id
_entity_poly.type
_entity_poly.pdbx_seq_one_letter_code
_entity_poly.pdbx_strand_id
1 'polypeptide(L)'
;MFKATLPRMNYSTMLGILLSLLLLAFIILYAAQDPRSFINLPGLAIVIGGTLAALFLSFPLREIKHGVKAIKLFLFYESLDPQRDADEITAVAKMWFRRETIAIEDKIDQINNPYLKTGFQLVIDNTPIEDILAHLKWRIARLRAKEKAEADIFRAMALYAPAFGMLGTLVGLINMLQVLELKDISQISFNMAVALITTFYGLLLANLVFNPIAIKLERRTEHRVMIMSMVMEGIALIADRRNPSFIRETLNSFIAHYDNELKMPENDGYQLNTTRVG
;
A
#
# COMPACT_ATOMS: atom_id res chain seq x y z
N MET A 1 -11.08 26.45 -8.88
CA MET A 1 -9.65 26.56 -9.22
C MET A 1 -8.89 25.59 -8.31
N PHE A 2 -8.58 24.39 -8.81
CA PHE A 2 -7.88 23.34 -8.06
C PHE A 2 -6.49 23.87 -7.66
N LYS A 3 -6.25 24.20 -6.40
CA LYS A 3 -4.89 24.20 -5.86
C LYS A 3 -4.49 22.76 -5.71
N ALA A 4 -3.94 22.18 -6.78
CA ALA A 4 -3.17 20.96 -6.67
C ALA A 4 -2.00 21.27 -5.72
N THR A 5 -2.11 20.86 -4.47
CA THR A 5 -0.95 20.78 -3.59
C THR A 5 0.05 19.88 -4.31
N LEU A 6 1.21 20.45 -4.65
CA LEU A 6 2.30 19.70 -5.28
C LEU A 6 2.52 18.40 -4.48
N PRO A 7 2.57 17.25 -5.14
CA PRO A 7 2.75 15.98 -4.46
C PRO A 7 4.07 16.04 -3.69
N ARG A 8 3.98 16.04 -2.36
CA ARG A 8 5.16 16.00 -1.50
C ARG A 8 5.79 14.63 -1.65
N MET A 9 7.03 14.59 -2.11
CA MET A 9 7.82 13.36 -2.12
C MET A 9 8.01 12.87 -0.68
N ASN A 10 7.79 11.58 -0.46
CA ASN A 10 7.94 10.98 0.86
C ASN A 10 9.43 10.83 1.20
N TYR A 11 9.96 11.70 2.07
CA TYR A 11 11.36 11.69 2.47
C TYR A 11 11.84 10.32 2.98
N SER A 12 11.00 9.60 3.73
CA SER A 12 11.30 8.25 4.22
C SER A 12 11.53 7.26 3.06
N THR A 13 10.71 7.36 1.99
CA THR A 13 10.87 6.49 0.81
C THR A 13 12.14 6.82 0.05
N MET A 14 12.44 8.11 -0.13
CA MET A 14 13.68 8.53 -0.79
C MET A 14 14.92 8.08 -0.01
N LEU A 15 14.90 8.25 1.32
CA LEU A 15 15.99 7.80 2.17
C LEU A 15 16.15 6.27 2.10
N GLY A 16 15.05 5.51 2.13
CA GLY A 16 15.08 4.06 1.98
C GLY A 16 15.65 3.60 0.63
N ILE A 17 15.23 4.22 -0.47
CA ILE A 17 15.77 3.93 -1.81
C ILE A 17 17.26 4.29 -1.87
N LEU A 18 17.65 5.47 -1.36
CA LEU A 18 19.04 5.89 -1.33
C LEU A 18 19.92 4.92 -0.54
N LEU A 19 19.49 4.54 0.67
CA LEU A 19 20.21 3.57 1.50
C LEU A 19 20.32 2.21 0.83
N SER A 20 19.24 1.74 0.16
CA SER A 20 19.25 0.48 -0.58
C SER A 20 20.23 0.52 -1.75
N LEU A 21 20.28 1.62 -2.51
CA LEU A 21 21.21 1.80 -3.61
C LEU A 21 22.66 1.91 -3.12
N LEU A 22 22.89 2.62 -2.01
CA LEU A 22 24.23 2.72 -1.39
C LEU A 22 24.71 1.37 -0.89
N LEU A 23 23.84 0.60 -0.24
CA LEU A 23 24.16 -0.76 0.21
C LEU A 23 24.52 -1.65 -0.98
N LEU A 24 23.71 -1.62 -2.05
CA LEU A 24 23.98 -2.38 -3.27
C LEU A 24 25.29 -1.99 -3.91
N ALA A 25 25.54 -0.69 -4.07
CA ALA A 25 26.78 -0.16 -4.59
C ALA A 25 27.98 -0.57 -3.72
N PHE A 26 27.85 -0.52 -2.40
CA PHE A 26 28.89 -0.96 -1.46
C PHE A 26 29.21 -2.45 -1.63
N ILE A 27 28.19 -3.31 -1.72
CA ILE A 27 28.36 -4.75 -1.95
C ILE A 27 29.11 -5.00 -3.27
N ILE A 28 28.67 -4.36 -4.37
CA ILE A 28 29.24 -4.57 -5.70
C ILE A 28 30.67 -4.01 -5.78
N LEU A 29 30.93 -2.83 -5.23
CA LEU A 29 32.22 -2.17 -5.37
C LEU A 29 33.28 -2.69 -4.39
N TYR A 30 32.86 -3.12 -3.18
CA TYR A 30 33.78 -3.51 -2.12
C TYR A 30 33.96 -5.03 -2.01
N ALA A 31 32.90 -5.80 -2.19
CA ALA A 31 32.95 -7.27 -2.06
C ALA A 31 33.23 -7.98 -3.40
N ALA A 32 33.00 -7.34 -4.55
CA ALA A 32 33.22 -7.97 -5.84
C ALA A 32 34.61 -7.71 -6.37
N GLN A 33 35.30 -8.76 -6.85
CA GLN A 33 36.59 -8.63 -7.56
C GLN A 33 36.37 -8.03 -8.95
N ASP A 34 35.28 -8.38 -9.62
CA ASP A 34 34.85 -7.82 -10.92
C ASP A 34 33.36 -7.42 -10.84
N PRO A 35 33.03 -6.13 -10.77
CA PRO A 35 31.66 -5.62 -10.75
C PRO A 35 30.83 -6.01 -11.99
N ARG A 36 31.48 -6.28 -13.13
CA ARG A 36 30.79 -6.66 -14.38
C ARG A 36 30.14 -8.03 -14.28
N SER A 37 30.67 -8.90 -13.44
CA SER A 37 30.09 -10.23 -13.18
C SER A 37 28.70 -10.18 -12.59
N PHE A 38 28.30 -9.05 -11.99
CA PHE A 38 26.93 -8.83 -11.48
C PHE A 38 25.95 -8.37 -12.57
N ILE A 39 26.38 -8.18 -13.80
CA ILE A 39 25.52 -7.86 -14.94
C ILE A 39 25.41 -9.10 -15.83
N ASN A 40 24.38 -9.91 -15.60
CA ASN A 40 24.15 -11.14 -16.34
C ASN A 40 22.77 -11.08 -17.02
N LEU A 41 22.77 -10.85 -18.34
CA LEU A 41 21.54 -10.69 -19.10
C LEU A 41 20.66 -11.97 -19.12
N PRO A 42 21.23 -13.19 -19.33
CA PRO A 42 20.45 -14.43 -19.21
C PRO A 42 19.79 -14.60 -17.84
N GLY A 43 20.52 -14.35 -16.76
CA GLY A 43 19.98 -14.43 -15.41
C GLY A 43 18.83 -13.43 -15.16
N LEU A 44 19.01 -12.19 -15.65
CA LEU A 44 17.97 -11.17 -15.55
C LEU A 44 16.71 -11.56 -16.34
N ALA A 45 16.88 -12.12 -17.54
CA ALA A 45 15.78 -12.58 -18.39
C ALA A 45 14.98 -13.72 -17.72
N ILE A 46 15.64 -14.66 -17.04
CA ILE A 46 14.96 -15.74 -16.31
C ILE A 46 14.11 -15.16 -15.17
N VAL A 47 14.68 -14.29 -14.35
CA VAL A 47 13.98 -13.77 -13.17
C VAL A 47 12.86 -12.80 -13.55
N ILE A 48 13.15 -11.79 -14.37
CA ILE A 48 12.13 -10.80 -14.76
C ILE A 48 11.11 -11.45 -15.70
N GLY A 49 11.56 -12.16 -16.72
CA GLY A 49 10.69 -12.82 -17.69
C GLY A 49 9.77 -13.84 -17.02
N GLY A 50 10.31 -14.69 -16.15
CA GLY A 50 9.55 -15.66 -15.38
C GLY A 50 8.54 -14.99 -14.43
N THR A 51 8.97 -13.98 -13.68
CA THR A 51 8.08 -13.21 -12.79
C THR A 51 6.92 -12.58 -13.56
N LEU A 52 7.21 -11.94 -14.70
CA LEU A 52 6.17 -11.33 -15.54
C LEU A 52 5.25 -12.39 -16.16
N ALA A 53 5.80 -13.51 -16.66
CA ALA A 53 4.97 -14.59 -17.19
C ALA A 53 4.00 -15.14 -16.14
N ALA A 54 4.48 -15.42 -14.92
CA ALA A 54 3.64 -15.86 -13.82
C ALA A 54 2.59 -14.80 -13.42
N LEU A 55 2.96 -13.52 -13.45
CA LEU A 55 2.04 -12.43 -13.19
C LEU A 55 0.90 -12.39 -14.20
N PHE A 56 1.18 -12.51 -15.50
CA PHE A 56 0.17 -12.53 -16.56
C PHE A 56 -0.73 -13.77 -16.51
N LEU A 57 -0.24 -14.89 -15.99
CA LEU A 57 -1.05 -16.09 -15.76
C LEU A 57 -1.98 -15.94 -14.54
N SER A 58 -1.55 -15.18 -13.54
CA SER A 58 -2.27 -15.05 -12.25
C SER A 58 -3.28 -13.92 -12.23
N PHE A 59 -3.07 -12.84 -13.00
CA PHE A 59 -3.89 -11.63 -12.94
C PHE A 59 -4.38 -11.17 -14.31
N PRO A 60 -5.64 -10.67 -14.41
CA PRO A 60 -6.13 -10.05 -15.63
C PRO A 60 -5.31 -8.81 -16.00
N LEU A 61 -5.10 -8.57 -17.30
CA LEU A 61 -4.36 -7.41 -17.81
C LEU A 61 -4.88 -6.06 -17.27
N ARG A 62 -6.18 -5.98 -17.00
CA ARG A 62 -6.81 -4.77 -16.44
C ARG A 62 -6.29 -4.45 -15.04
N GLU A 63 -6.14 -5.46 -14.20
CA GLU A 63 -5.62 -5.30 -12.84
C GLU A 63 -4.14 -4.94 -12.86
N ILE A 64 -3.34 -5.61 -13.69
CA ILE A 64 -1.92 -5.30 -13.86
C ILE A 64 -1.72 -3.83 -14.27
N LYS A 65 -2.51 -3.31 -15.20
CA LYS A 65 -2.45 -1.89 -15.60
C LYS A 65 -2.77 -0.94 -14.44
N HIS A 66 -3.71 -1.30 -13.54
CA HIS A 66 -4.01 -0.51 -12.35
C HIS A 66 -2.87 -0.58 -11.33
N GLY A 67 -2.30 -1.76 -11.09
CA GLY A 67 -1.12 -1.92 -10.24
C GLY A 67 0.07 -1.09 -10.71
N VAL A 68 0.39 -1.11 -12.01
CA VAL A 68 1.48 -0.27 -12.58
C VAL A 68 1.20 1.23 -12.35
N LYS A 69 -0.07 1.68 -12.50
CA LYS A 69 -0.43 3.07 -12.19
C LYS A 69 -0.27 3.40 -10.70
N ALA A 70 -0.47 2.42 -9.81
CA ALA A 70 -0.30 2.59 -8.38
C ALA A 70 1.17 2.83 -7.97
N ILE A 71 2.17 2.49 -8.81
CA ILE A 71 3.58 2.82 -8.56
C ILE A 71 3.77 4.34 -8.37
N LYS A 72 3.01 5.17 -9.10
CA LYS A 72 3.07 6.63 -8.91
C LYS A 72 2.69 7.04 -7.49
N LEU A 73 1.74 6.31 -6.87
CA LEU A 73 1.30 6.56 -5.50
C LEU A 73 2.34 6.14 -4.45
N PHE A 74 3.24 5.21 -4.81
CA PHE A 74 4.38 4.86 -3.97
C PHE A 74 5.38 6.02 -3.83
N LEU A 75 5.63 6.76 -4.90
CA LEU A 75 6.59 7.87 -4.93
C LEU A 75 5.99 9.16 -4.39
N PHE A 76 4.70 9.40 -4.60
CA PHE A 76 4.03 10.64 -4.26
C PHE A 76 3.04 10.42 -3.11
N TYR A 77 3.19 11.21 -2.07
CA TYR A 77 2.31 11.17 -0.90
C TYR A 77 1.07 12.04 -1.15
N GLU A 78 -0.10 11.45 -1.07
CA GLU A 78 -1.36 12.17 -0.97
C GLU A 78 -1.58 12.49 0.50
N SER A 79 -1.46 13.75 0.88
CA SER A 79 -1.76 14.18 2.25
C SER A 79 -3.27 14.11 2.47
N LEU A 80 -3.72 13.03 3.10
CA LEU A 80 -5.05 12.96 3.66
C LEU A 80 -5.03 13.75 4.97
N ASP A 81 -5.95 14.68 5.11
CA ASP A 81 -6.07 15.51 6.31
C ASP A 81 -7.37 15.15 7.05
N PRO A 82 -7.30 14.20 7.99
CA PRO A 82 -8.47 13.78 8.74
C PRO A 82 -9.04 14.90 9.61
N GLN A 83 -8.19 15.83 10.07
CA GLN A 83 -8.64 16.96 10.87
C GLN A 83 -9.54 17.90 10.06
N ARG A 84 -9.21 18.12 8.79
CA ARG A 84 -10.04 18.91 7.89
C ARG A 84 -11.42 18.29 7.69
N ASP A 85 -11.50 16.98 7.45
CA ASP A 85 -12.76 16.27 7.31
C ASP A 85 -13.59 16.36 8.62
N ALA A 86 -12.96 16.24 9.80
CA ALA A 86 -13.61 16.39 11.09
C ALA A 86 -14.15 17.81 11.32
N ASP A 87 -13.39 18.84 10.92
CA ASP A 87 -13.83 20.23 11.01
C ASP A 87 -15.00 20.51 10.04
N GLU A 88 -14.97 19.99 8.82
CA GLU A 88 -16.07 20.10 7.85
C GLU A 88 -17.33 19.40 8.38
N ILE A 89 -17.23 18.20 8.96
CA ILE A 89 -18.34 17.46 9.61
C ILE A 89 -18.91 18.28 10.76
N THR A 90 -18.05 18.81 11.64
CA THR A 90 -18.49 19.59 12.80
C THR A 90 -19.20 20.88 12.37
N ALA A 91 -18.74 21.53 11.30
CA ALA A 91 -19.40 22.72 10.77
C ALA A 91 -20.81 22.43 10.25
N VAL A 92 -20.94 21.35 9.45
CA VAL A 92 -22.27 20.90 8.96
C VAL A 92 -23.17 20.47 10.11
N ALA A 93 -22.64 19.78 11.13
CA ALA A 93 -23.41 19.39 12.31
C ALA A 93 -24.02 20.58 13.05
N LYS A 94 -23.29 21.69 13.18
CA LYS A 94 -23.80 22.92 13.79
C LYS A 94 -24.96 23.53 13.00
N MET A 95 -24.84 23.57 11.66
CA MET A 95 -25.90 24.09 10.79
C MET A 95 -27.14 23.17 10.83
N TRP A 96 -26.93 21.85 10.80
CA TRP A 96 -27.99 20.84 10.91
C TRP A 96 -28.76 20.96 12.22
N PHE A 97 -28.05 21.17 13.33
CA PHE A 97 -28.66 21.33 14.63
C PHE A 97 -29.50 22.63 14.72
N ARG A 98 -29.09 23.69 14.01
CA ARG A 98 -29.83 24.97 13.91
C ARG A 98 -30.93 24.97 12.85
N ARG A 99 -31.10 23.88 12.08
CA ARG A 99 -32.05 23.75 10.96
C ARG A 99 -31.84 24.76 9.83
N GLU A 100 -30.61 25.16 9.56
CA GLU A 100 -30.22 26.10 8.51
C GLU A 100 -30.03 25.35 7.16
N THR A 101 -31.12 24.82 6.57
CA THR A 101 -31.07 23.89 5.41
C THR A 101 -30.39 24.52 4.19
N ILE A 102 -30.67 25.77 3.86
CA ILE A 102 -30.09 26.47 2.69
C ILE A 102 -28.56 26.61 2.87
N ALA A 103 -28.11 27.02 4.06
CA ALA A 103 -26.69 27.16 4.35
C ALA A 103 -25.92 25.83 4.29
N ILE A 104 -26.60 24.72 4.54
CA ILE A 104 -26.01 23.36 4.47
C ILE A 104 -25.76 22.99 3.01
N GLU A 105 -26.72 23.20 2.10
CA GLU A 105 -26.57 22.90 0.68
C GLU A 105 -25.38 23.66 0.06
N ASP A 106 -25.30 24.97 0.32
CA ASP A 106 -24.18 25.81 -0.12
C ASP A 106 -22.82 25.30 0.42
N LYS A 107 -22.81 24.84 1.68
CA LYS A 107 -21.60 24.32 2.31
C LYS A 107 -21.17 23.00 1.73
N ILE A 108 -22.11 22.08 1.45
CA ILE A 108 -21.84 20.78 0.86
C ILE A 108 -21.23 20.93 -0.55
N ASP A 109 -21.66 21.90 -1.32
CA ASP A 109 -21.09 22.16 -2.65
C ASP A 109 -19.61 22.56 -2.61
N GLN A 110 -19.14 23.14 -1.51
CA GLN A 110 -17.76 23.53 -1.28
C GLN A 110 -16.88 22.39 -0.77
N ILE A 111 -17.48 21.27 -0.34
CA ILE A 111 -16.75 20.10 0.19
C ILE A 111 -16.03 19.37 -0.95
N ASN A 112 -14.71 19.19 -0.78
CA ASN A 112 -13.89 18.53 -1.78
C ASN A 112 -13.90 17.00 -1.68
N ASN A 113 -14.24 16.45 -0.50
CA ASN A 113 -14.27 15.00 -0.27
C ASN A 113 -15.58 14.40 -0.83
N PRO A 114 -15.53 13.60 -1.94
CA PRO A 114 -16.75 13.08 -2.56
C PRO A 114 -17.48 12.05 -1.69
N TYR A 115 -16.77 11.41 -0.75
CA TYR A 115 -17.37 10.46 0.17
C TYR A 115 -18.19 11.19 1.23
N LEU A 116 -17.63 12.26 1.80
CA LEU A 116 -18.30 13.13 2.75
C LEU A 116 -19.51 13.84 2.11
N LYS A 117 -19.33 14.38 0.89
CA LYS A 117 -20.42 15.02 0.14
C LYS A 117 -21.60 14.06 -0.06
N THR A 118 -21.34 12.82 -0.48
CA THR A 118 -22.42 11.80 -0.64
C THR A 118 -23.12 11.49 0.67
N GLY A 119 -22.39 11.38 1.77
CA GLY A 119 -22.97 11.10 3.08
C GLY A 119 -23.91 12.22 3.55
N PHE A 120 -23.50 13.47 3.40
CA PHE A 120 -24.36 14.62 3.74
C PHE A 120 -25.60 14.70 2.86
N GLN A 121 -25.48 14.40 1.57
CA GLN A 121 -26.60 14.38 0.65
C GLN A 121 -27.68 13.39 1.11
N LEU A 122 -27.29 12.18 1.49
CA LEU A 122 -28.21 11.17 2.02
C LEU A 122 -28.90 11.63 3.32
N VAL A 123 -28.20 12.38 4.18
CA VAL A 123 -28.78 12.94 5.40
C VAL A 123 -29.82 14.02 5.07
N ILE A 124 -29.56 14.92 4.12
CA ILE A 124 -30.50 15.97 3.69
C ILE A 124 -31.72 15.36 3.05
N ASP A 125 -31.56 14.29 2.27
CA ASP A 125 -32.64 13.54 1.61
C ASP A 125 -33.49 12.75 2.63
N ASN A 126 -33.21 12.88 3.94
CA ASN A 126 -33.87 12.14 5.04
C ASN A 126 -33.86 10.62 4.83
N THR A 127 -32.79 10.08 4.23
CA THR A 127 -32.60 8.64 4.08
C THR A 127 -32.49 7.98 5.47
N PRO A 128 -33.11 6.79 5.67
CA PRO A 128 -32.94 6.05 6.93
C PRO A 128 -31.49 5.79 7.27
N ILE A 129 -31.13 5.86 8.55
CA ILE A 129 -29.74 5.75 9.01
C ILE A 129 -29.10 4.40 8.62
N GLU A 130 -29.89 3.32 8.65
CA GLU A 130 -29.47 1.98 8.26
C GLU A 130 -29.02 1.94 6.78
N ASP A 131 -29.77 2.62 5.90
CA ASP A 131 -29.46 2.69 4.47
C ASP A 131 -28.25 3.58 4.20
N ILE A 132 -28.11 4.70 4.93
CA ILE A 132 -26.90 5.54 4.87
C ILE A 132 -25.67 4.72 5.24
N LEU A 133 -25.71 4.02 6.38
CA LEU A 133 -24.60 3.20 6.85
C LEU A 133 -24.30 2.04 5.89
N ALA A 134 -25.31 1.36 5.37
CA ALA A 134 -25.15 0.29 4.39
C ALA A 134 -24.44 0.80 3.14
N HIS A 135 -24.86 1.96 2.59
CA HIS A 135 -24.27 2.57 1.41
C HIS A 135 -22.80 2.98 1.65
N LEU A 136 -22.54 3.64 2.78
CA LEU A 136 -21.18 4.10 3.11
C LEU A 136 -20.23 2.92 3.40
N LYS A 137 -20.67 1.89 4.13
CA LYS A 137 -19.92 0.64 4.35
C LYS A 137 -19.59 -0.06 3.03
N TRP A 138 -20.55 -0.15 2.10
CA TRP A 138 -20.32 -0.74 0.78
C TRP A 138 -19.23 0.02 0.01
N ARG A 139 -19.22 1.35 0.05
CA ARG A 139 -18.17 2.16 -0.60
C ARG A 139 -16.79 1.92 0.02
N ILE A 140 -16.70 1.81 1.35
CA ILE A 140 -15.44 1.47 2.05
C ILE A 140 -14.95 0.09 1.59
N ALA A 141 -15.82 -0.93 1.63
CA ALA A 141 -15.48 -2.30 1.23
C ALA A 141 -15.00 -2.35 -0.23
N ARG A 142 -15.68 -1.63 -1.13
CA ARG A 142 -15.30 -1.56 -2.56
C ARG A 142 -13.95 -0.87 -2.77
N LEU A 143 -13.68 0.22 -2.05
CA LEU A 143 -12.37 0.89 -2.10
C LEU A 143 -11.27 -0.07 -1.62
N ARG A 144 -11.47 -0.68 -0.43
CA ARG A 144 -10.52 -1.64 0.15
C ARG A 144 -10.22 -2.78 -0.80
N ALA A 145 -11.26 -3.41 -1.38
CA ALA A 145 -11.07 -4.52 -2.32
C ALA A 145 -10.26 -4.09 -3.56
N LYS A 146 -10.56 -2.91 -4.12
CA LYS A 146 -9.84 -2.38 -5.28
C LYS A 146 -8.37 -2.11 -4.98
N GLU A 147 -8.08 -1.39 -3.89
CA GLU A 147 -6.70 -1.01 -3.54
C GLU A 147 -5.88 -2.21 -3.05
N LYS A 148 -6.53 -3.18 -2.39
CA LYS A 148 -5.91 -4.45 -2.04
C LYS A 148 -5.48 -5.22 -3.28
N ALA A 149 -6.32 -5.32 -4.30
CA ALA A 149 -5.96 -5.98 -5.56
C ALA A 149 -4.74 -5.32 -6.23
N GLU A 150 -4.56 -4.00 -6.10
CA GLU A 150 -3.37 -3.30 -6.59
C GLU A 150 -2.11 -3.68 -5.79
N ALA A 151 -2.21 -3.87 -4.47
CA ALA A 151 -1.09 -4.29 -3.62
C ALA A 151 -0.76 -5.79 -3.81
N ASP A 152 -1.76 -6.65 -3.99
CA ASP A 152 -1.61 -8.10 -4.18
C ASP A 152 -0.77 -8.43 -5.42
N ILE A 153 -0.79 -7.58 -6.46
CA ILE A 153 0.08 -7.72 -7.64
C ILE A 153 1.55 -7.68 -7.24
N PHE A 154 1.95 -6.70 -6.42
CA PHE A 154 3.34 -6.58 -5.97
C PHE A 154 3.71 -7.67 -4.96
N ARG A 155 2.76 -8.12 -4.14
CA ARG A 155 2.94 -9.29 -3.26
C ARG A 155 3.23 -10.55 -4.07
N ALA A 156 2.47 -10.79 -5.13
CA ALA A 156 2.70 -11.91 -6.02
C ALA A 156 4.07 -11.83 -6.72
N MET A 157 4.44 -10.65 -7.22
CA MET A 157 5.76 -10.42 -7.82
C MET A 157 6.90 -10.67 -6.81
N ALA A 158 6.73 -10.25 -5.55
CA ALA A 158 7.69 -10.49 -4.48
C ALA A 158 7.84 -11.97 -4.15
N LEU A 159 6.79 -12.77 -4.34
CA LEU A 159 6.83 -14.22 -4.17
C LEU A 159 7.45 -14.92 -5.38
N TYR A 160 7.12 -14.48 -6.60
CA TYR A 160 7.58 -15.12 -7.84
C TYR A 160 9.06 -14.84 -8.13
N ALA A 161 9.55 -13.64 -7.89
CA ALA A 161 10.92 -13.27 -8.24
C ALA A 161 11.99 -14.20 -7.59
N PRO A 162 11.96 -14.52 -6.29
CA PRO A 162 12.87 -15.50 -5.70
C PRO A 162 12.67 -16.92 -6.23
N ALA A 163 11.41 -17.31 -6.52
CA ALA A 163 11.12 -18.64 -7.07
C ALA A 163 11.75 -18.83 -8.45
N PHE A 164 11.64 -17.82 -9.32
CA PHE A 164 12.34 -17.82 -10.61
C PHE A 164 13.85 -17.66 -10.45
N GLY A 165 14.33 -17.00 -9.39
CA GLY A 165 15.74 -17.00 -9.00
C GLY A 165 16.25 -18.42 -8.73
N MET A 166 15.53 -19.20 -7.93
CA MET A 166 15.86 -20.62 -7.65
C MET A 166 15.77 -21.48 -8.93
N LEU A 167 14.77 -21.26 -9.76
CA LEU A 167 14.66 -21.93 -11.05
C LEU A 167 15.89 -21.64 -11.94
N GLY A 168 16.36 -20.41 -11.94
CA GLY A 168 17.59 -20.04 -12.64
C GLY A 168 18.83 -20.75 -12.10
N THR A 169 18.93 -21.01 -10.79
CA THR A 169 20.03 -21.83 -10.24
C THR A 169 20.00 -23.26 -10.77
N LEU A 170 18.82 -23.85 -10.84
CA LEU A 170 18.66 -25.22 -11.37
C LEU A 170 19.08 -25.29 -12.85
N VAL A 171 18.64 -24.31 -13.65
CA VAL A 171 19.03 -24.23 -15.08
C VAL A 171 20.55 -24.07 -15.24
N GLY A 172 21.17 -23.18 -14.45
CA GLY A 172 22.61 -22.98 -14.46
C GLY A 172 23.39 -24.24 -14.07
N LEU A 173 22.93 -24.94 -13.03
CA LEU A 173 23.56 -26.21 -12.59
C LEU A 173 23.40 -27.33 -13.63
N ILE A 174 22.22 -27.48 -14.23
CA ILE A 174 21.99 -28.47 -15.30
C ILE A 174 22.93 -28.19 -16.48
N ASN A 175 23.03 -26.94 -16.94
CA ASN A 175 23.93 -26.56 -18.00
C ASN A 175 25.41 -26.82 -17.62
N MET A 176 25.78 -26.54 -16.38
CA MET A 176 27.13 -26.83 -15.86
C MET A 176 27.45 -28.31 -15.94
N LEU A 177 26.53 -29.20 -15.56
CA LEU A 177 26.74 -30.65 -15.62
C LEU A 177 26.95 -31.15 -17.07
N GLN A 178 26.22 -30.58 -18.05
CA GLN A 178 26.38 -30.95 -19.46
C GLN A 178 27.78 -30.59 -20.02
N VAL A 179 28.36 -29.50 -19.50
CA VAL A 179 29.66 -29.01 -19.98
C VAL A 179 30.83 -29.63 -19.21
N LEU A 180 30.56 -30.25 -18.07
CA LEU A 180 31.59 -30.85 -17.22
C LEU A 180 32.39 -31.96 -17.95
N GLU A 181 31.71 -32.75 -18.78
CA GLU A 181 32.36 -33.80 -19.60
C GLU A 181 33.32 -33.20 -20.63
N LEU A 182 33.07 -32.02 -21.13
CA LEU A 182 33.88 -31.31 -22.11
C LEU A 182 35.14 -30.66 -21.50
N LYS A 183 35.22 -30.63 -20.15
CA LYS A 183 36.32 -30.01 -19.40
C LYS A 183 36.56 -28.53 -19.73
N ASP A 184 35.51 -27.82 -20.22
CA ASP A 184 35.58 -26.39 -20.50
C ASP A 184 35.32 -25.58 -19.23
N ILE A 185 36.41 -25.23 -18.55
CA ILE A 185 36.36 -24.48 -17.27
C ILE A 185 35.68 -23.11 -17.47
N SER A 186 35.81 -22.48 -18.63
CA SER A 186 35.20 -21.16 -18.90
C SER A 186 33.65 -21.27 -18.91
N GLN A 187 33.11 -22.26 -19.62
CA GLN A 187 31.66 -22.48 -19.66
C GLN A 187 31.10 -22.97 -18.32
N ILE A 188 31.85 -23.80 -17.59
CA ILE A 188 31.46 -24.20 -16.21
C ILE A 188 31.35 -22.96 -15.36
N SER A 189 32.35 -22.08 -15.35
CA SER A 189 32.34 -20.83 -14.57
C SER A 189 31.18 -19.90 -14.96
N PHE A 190 30.90 -19.78 -16.25
CA PHE A 190 29.79 -18.96 -16.76
C PHE A 190 28.42 -19.49 -16.26
N ASN A 191 28.17 -20.79 -16.39
CA ASN A 191 26.91 -21.39 -15.95
C ASN A 191 26.73 -21.32 -14.43
N MET A 192 27.81 -21.45 -13.66
CA MET A 192 27.79 -21.25 -12.22
C MET A 192 27.47 -19.79 -11.85
N ALA A 193 28.06 -18.83 -12.58
CA ALA A 193 27.74 -17.41 -12.39
C ALA A 193 26.26 -17.12 -12.68
N VAL A 194 25.68 -17.69 -13.76
CA VAL A 194 24.25 -17.55 -14.05
C VAL A 194 23.41 -18.12 -12.91
N ALA A 195 23.78 -19.30 -12.39
CA ALA A 195 23.06 -19.92 -11.27
C ALA A 195 23.03 -19.01 -10.02
N LEU A 196 24.16 -18.49 -9.60
CA LEU A 196 24.25 -17.67 -8.40
C LEU A 196 23.56 -16.31 -8.55
N ILE A 197 23.77 -15.66 -9.71
CA ILE A 197 23.27 -14.30 -9.93
C ILE A 197 21.75 -14.25 -10.09
N THR A 198 21.11 -15.31 -10.58
CA THR A 198 19.64 -15.38 -10.67
C THR A 198 18.99 -15.34 -9.31
N THR A 199 19.53 -16.08 -8.33
CA THR A 199 19.04 -16.01 -6.94
C THR A 199 19.25 -14.62 -6.34
N PHE A 200 20.42 -14.02 -6.57
CA PHE A 200 20.71 -12.65 -6.13
C PHE A 200 19.69 -11.66 -6.69
N TYR A 201 19.40 -11.69 -8.01
CA TYR A 201 18.40 -10.83 -8.62
C TYR A 201 16.99 -11.07 -8.06
N GLY A 202 16.61 -12.33 -7.88
CA GLY A 202 15.30 -12.70 -7.33
C GLY A 202 15.07 -12.09 -5.93
N LEU A 203 16.05 -12.26 -5.04
CA LEU A 203 16.01 -11.72 -3.68
C LEU A 203 16.04 -10.19 -3.66
N LEU A 204 16.86 -9.57 -4.51
CA LEU A 204 16.97 -8.13 -4.60
C LEU A 204 15.66 -7.49 -5.05
N LEU A 205 15.09 -7.98 -6.15
CA LEU A 205 13.81 -7.47 -6.68
C LEU A 205 12.67 -7.66 -5.67
N ALA A 206 12.60 -8.82 -5.02
CA ALA A 206 11.56 -9.09 -4.03
C ALA A 206 11.65 -8.12 -2.84
N ASN A 207 12.83 -7.96 -2.24
CA ASN A 207 12.97 -7.29 -0.95
C ASN A 207 13.20 -5.78 -1.06
N LEU A 208 13.85 -5.31 -2.13
CA LEU A 208 14.12 -3.88 -2.30
C LEU A 208 13.11 -3.17 -3.21
N VAL A 209 12.33 -3.92 -4.03
CA VAL A 209 11.39 -3.30 -4.96
C VAL A 209 9.94 -3.72 -4.64
N PHE A 210 9.60 -5.00 -4.80
CA PHE A 210 8.20 -5.42 -4.79
C PHE A 210 7.56 -5.38 -3.40
N ASN A 211 8.22 -5.91 -2.37
CA ASN A 211 7.71 -5.90 -1.00
C ASN A 211 7.51 -4.48 -0.44
N PRO A 212 8.46 -3.53 -0.55
CA PRO A 212 8.25 -2.17 -0.09
C PRO A 212 7.08 -1.46 -0.78
N ILE A 213 6.88 -1.70 -2.08
CA ILE A 213 5.75 -1.14 -2.83
C ILE A 213 4.44 -1.71 -2.28
N ALA A 214 4.33 -3.04 -2.13
CA ALA A 214 3.13 -3.70 -1.62
C ALA A 214 2.75 -3.18 -0.23
N ILE A 215 3.69 -3.19 0.72
CA ILE A 215 3.49 -2.73 2.11
C ILE A 215 3.00 -1.27 2.14
N LYS A 216 3.57 -0.42 1.32
CA LYS A 216 3.19 1.00 1.30
C LYS A 216 1.81 1.23 0.71
N LEU A 217 1.41 0.46 -0.31
CA LEU A 217 0.06 0.51 -0.87
C LEU A 217 -0.96 0.00 0.16
N GLU A 218 -0.66 -1.10 0.86
CA GLU A 218 -1.50 -1.64 1.94
C GLU A 218 -1.71 -0.60 3.06
N ARG A 219 -0.63 -0.01 3.59
CA ARG A 219 -0.71 1.03 4.64
C ARG A 219 -1.51 2.25 4.20
N ARG A 220 -1.36 2.66 2.94
CA ARG A 220 -2.16 3.76 2.38
C ARG A 220 -3.64 3.41 2.35
N THR A 221 -3.99 2.20 1.95
CA THR A 221 -5.38 1.73 1.93
C THR A 221 -5.98 1.73 3.33
N GLU A 222 -5.27 1.22 4.32
CA GLU A 222 -5.73 1.19 5.72
C GLU A 222 -5.96 2.59 6.26
N HIS A 223 -5.04 3.53 6.01
CA HIS A 223 -5.22 4.92 6.39
C HIS A 223 -6.45 5.56 5.75
N ARG A 224 -6.70 5.32 4.45
CA ARG A 224 -7.91 5.81 3.76
C ARG A 224 -9.19 5.20 4.33
N VAL A 225 -9.18 3.91 4.60
CA VAL A 225 -10.33 3.20 5.20
C VAL A 225 -10.64 3.76 6.58
N MET A 226 -9.63 4.04 7.40
CA MET A 226 -9.80 4.67 8.71
C MET A 226 -10.49 6.03 8.60
N ILE A 227 -10.00 6.92 7.73
CA ILE A 227 -10.60 8.24 7.52
C ILE A 227 -12.06 8.10 7.04
N MET A 228 -12.33 7.19 6.10
CA MET A 228 -13.70 6.96 5.64
C MET A 228 -14.60 6.40 6.75
N SER A 229 -14.08 5.57 7.65
CA SER A 229 -14.82 5.06 8.81
C SER A 229 -15.12 6.18 9.80
N MET A 230 -14.17 7.08 10.07
CA MET A 230 -14.38 8.27 10.88
C MET A 230 -15.46 9.19 10.26
N VAL A 231 -15.39 9.43 8.95
CA VAL A 231 -16.40 10.23 8.23
C VAL A 231 -17.78 9.57 8.32
N MET A 232 -17.86 8.26 8.14
CA MET A 232 -19.11 7.50 8.24
C MET A 232 -19.73 7.65 9.65
N GLU A 233 -18.93 7.52 10.70
CA GLU A 233 -19.39 7.72 12.07
C GLU A 233 -19.89 9.15 12.29
N GLY A 234 -19.16 10.16 11.82
CA GLY A 234 -19.60 11.55 11.89
C GLY A 234 -20.94 11.80 11.20
N ILE A 235 -21.15 11.21 10.02
CA ILE A 235 -22.42 11.29 9.27
C ILE A 235 -23.55 10.60 10.05
N ALA A 236 -23.28 9.42 10.63
CA ALA A 236 -24.25 8.71 11.46
C ALA A 236 -24.72 9.53 12.67
N LEU A 237 -23.76 10.17 13.35
CA LEU A 237 -24.06 11.04 14.49
C LEU A 237 -24.88 12.28 14.11
N ILE A 238 -24.66 12.84 12.92
CA ILE A 238 -25.45 13.95 12.38
C ILE A 238 -26.87 13.48 12.06
N ALA A 239 -27.03 12.32 11.41
CA ALA A 239 -28.34 11.73 11.10
C ALA A 239 -29.14 11.45 12.37
N ASP A 240 -28.48 10.98 13.45
CA ASP A 240 -29.05 10.76 14.78
C ASP A 240 -29.26 12.07 15.60
N ARG A 241 -29.01 13.23 15.00
CA ARG A 241 -29.16 14.56 15.62
C ARG A 241 -28.39 14.74 16.92
N ARG A 242 -27.21 14.14 17.05
CA ARG A 242 -26.33 14.33 18.21
C ARG A 242 -25.81 15.75 18.31
N ASN A 243 -25.48 16.17 19.54
CA ASN A 243 -24.93 17.51 19.79
C ASN A 243 -23.62 17.71 19.03
N PRO A 244 -23.41 18.85 18.34
CA PRO A 244 -22.18 19.15 17.61
C PRO A 244 -20.89 19.05 18.42
N SER A 245 -20.95 19.35 19.75
CA SER A 245 -19.79 19.21 20.64
C SER A 245 -19.41 17.75 20.84
N PHE A 246 -20.39 16.86 21.01
CA PHE A 246 -20.18 15.42 21.12
C PHE A 246 -19.60 14.83 19.81
N ILE A 247 -20.14 15.26 18.66
CA ILE A 247 -19.63 14.85 17.35
C ILE A 247 -18.15 15.21 17.22
N ARG A 248 -17.78 16.45 17.54
CA ARG A 248 -16.40 16.92 17.49
C ARG A 248 -15.47 16.12 18.40
N GLU A 249 -15.90 15.84 19.62
CA GLU A 249 -15.10 15.06 20.58
C GLU A 249 -14.89 13.63 20.09
N THR A 250 -15.95 12.99 19.59
CA THR A 250 -15.87 11.64 19.00
C THR A 250 -14.89 11.60 17.84
N LEU A 251 -14.98 12.53 16.88
CA LEU A 251 -14.09 12.57 15.73
C LEU A 251 -12.62 12.83 16.13
N ASN A 252 -12.38 13.74 17.09
CA ASN A 252 -11.04 13.98 17.61
C ASN A 252 -10.47 12.76 18.34
N SER A 253 -11.32 12.01 19.05
CA SER A 253 -10.93 10.76 19.70
C SER A 253 -10.51 9.70 18.67
N PHE A 254 -11.21 9.58 17.55
CA PHE A 254 -10.81 8.69 16.44
C PHE A 254 -9.42 9.06 15.90
N ILE A 255 -9.18 10.35 15.65
CA ILE A 255 -7.88 10.83 15.13
C ILE A 255 -6.76 10.57 16.14
N ALA A 256 -7.01 10.88 17.42
CA ALA A 256 -6.01 10.70 18.48
C ALA A 256 -5.69 9.22 18.72
N HIS A 257 -6.69 8.34 18.67
CA HIS A 257 -6.49 6.89 18.82
C HIS A 257 -5.62 6.33 17.70
N TYR A 258 -5.91 6.70 16.46
CA TYR A 258 -5.12 6.29 15.30
C TYR A 258 -3.68 6.80 15.36
N ASP A 259 -3.45 8.05 15.74
CA ASP A 259 -2.11 8.61 15.90
C ASP A 259 -1.33 7.93 17.03
N ASN A 260 -2.02 7.47 18.08
CA ASN A 260 -1.41 6.71 19.16
C ASN A 260 -1.10 5.27 18.78
N GLU A 261 -1.99 4.58 18.04
CA GLU A 261 -1.73 3.23 17.51
C GLU A 261 -0.49 3.22 16.59
N LEU A 262 -0.32 4.25 15.77
CA LEU A 262 0.88 4.40 14.94
C LEU A 262 2.17 4.66 15.73
N LYS A 263 2.05 5.15 16.98
CA LYS A 263 3.19 5.45 17.88
C LYS A 263 3.52 4.31 18.84
N MET A 264 2.59 3.39 19.09
CA MET A 264 2.86 2.20 19.90
C MET A 264 3.74 1.23 19.10
N PRO A 265 4.89 0.81 19.63
CA PRO A 265 5.61 -0.33 19.06
C PRO A 265 4.76 -1.58 19.21
N GLU A 266 4.79 -2.45 18.21
CA GLU A 266 4.06 -3.73 18.05
C GLU A 266 4.38 -4.77 19.15
N ASN A 267 4.51 -4.38 20.42
CA ASN A 267 5.09 -5.21 21.49
C ASN A 267 4.17 -5.38 22.71
N ASP A 268 2.84 -5.40 22.50
CA ASP A 268 1.94 -6.02 23.47
C ASP A 268 1.32 -7.30 22.87
N GLY A 269 2.19 -8.30 22.71
CA GLY A 269 1.78 -9.68 22.58
C GLY A 269 0.89 -10.02 23.78
N TYR A 270 -0.31 -10.49 23.47
CA TYR A 270 -1.25 -11.11 24.39
C TYR A 270 -0.51 -11.97 25.42
N GLN A 271 -0.24 -11.43 26.61
CA GLN A 271 0.05 -12.24 27.77
C GLN A 271 -1.27 -12.90 28.17
N LEU A 272 -1.47 -14.11 27.67
CA LEU A 272 -2.45 -15.04 28.23
C LEU A 272 -2.10 -15.23 29.72
N ASN A 273 -2.88 -14.57 30.55
CA ASN A 273 -2.82 -14.68 31.99
C ASN A 273 -3.31 -16.08 32.37
N THR A 274 -2.38 -17.06 32.34
CA THR A 274 -2.58 -18.36 32.98
C THR A 274 -2.46 -18.19 34.48
N THR A 275 -3.46 -17.59 35.12
CA THR A 275 -3.63 -17.64 36.55
C THR A 275 -4.07 -19.06 36.92
N ARG A 276 -3.17 -19.77 37.54
CA ARG A 276 -3.29 -20.97 38.36
C ARG A 276 -4.66 -21.08 39.04
N VAL A 277 -5.34 -22.21 38.76
CA VAL A 277 -6.23 -22.82 39.73
C VAL A 277 -5.43 -23.93 40.39
N GLY A 278 -5.07 -23.69 41.67
CA GLY A 278 -4.63 -24.71 42.61
C GLY A 278 -5.82 -25.39 43.24
#